data_6576ebb969b4baae5a1c7e3d29dceb2f
#
_entry.id   6576ebb969b4baae5a1c7e3d29dceb2f
#
_cell.length_a   1.000
_cell.length_b   1.000
_cell.length_c   1.000
_cell.angle_alpha   90.00
_cell.angle_beta   90.00
_cell.angle_gamma   90.00
#
_symmetry.space_group_name_H-M   'P 1'
#
loop_
_entity.id
_entity.type
_entity.pdbx_description
1 polymer ?
#
loop_
_entity_poly.entity_id
_entity_poly.type
_entity_poly.pdbx_seq_one_letter_code
_entity_poly.pdbx_strand_id
1 'polypeptide(L)' 'MAGSRFLTLADVAEVLNTSSAQVYALVRRGDLPAIKIGGRGQWRVESAQLEDYIQRMYAETRDFVDSHPFVESDADQPTP' A
#
# COMPACT_ATOMS: atom_id res chain seq x y z
N MET A 1 -12.86 19.26 1.90
CA MET A 1 -12.29 18.95 0.69
C MET A 1 -11.52 17.64 0.69
N ALA A 2 -11.68 17.00 -0.31
CA ALA A 2 -11.00 15.73 -0.42
C ALA A 2 -9.50 15.96 -0.36
N GLY A 3 -8.79 14.98 -0.03
CA GLY A 3 -7.36 15.07 -0.01
C GLY A 3 -6.78 15.34 -1.38
N SER A 4 -5.48 15.38 -1.44
CA SER A 4 -4.79 15.63 -2.69
C SER A 4 -5.06 14.49 -3.66
N ARG A 5 -5.09 14.83 -4.92
CA ARG A 5 -5.22 13.81 -5.94
C ARG A 5 -3.96 12.95 -6.01
N PHE A 6 -2.81 13.56 -5.75
CA PHE A 6 -1.53 12.87 -5.77
C PHE A 6 -0.89 12.91 -4.40
N LEU A 7 -0.25 11.82 -4.04
CA LEU A 7 0.38 11.65 -2.75
C LEU A 7 1.85 11.35 -2.94
N THR A 8 2.67 11.79 -2.00
CA THR A 8 4.07 11.37 -2.00
C THR A 8 4.16 9.96 -1.44
N LEU A 9 5.31 9.32 -1.60
CA LEU A 9 5.50 8.02 -0.99
C LEU A 9 5.42 8.09 0.52
N ALA A 10 5.88 9.21 1.10
CA ALA A 10 5.77 9.39 2.54
C ALA A 10 4.31 9.49 2.98
N ASP A 11 3.49 10.18 2.18
CA ASP A 11 2.06 10.27 2.48
C ASP A 11 1.41 8.89 2.45
N VAL A 12 1.75 8.10 1.45
CA VAL A 12 1.21 6.75 1.32
C VAL A 12 1.65 5.89 2.50
N ALA A 13 2.92 6.03 2.88
CA ALA A 13 3.44 5.28 4.02
C ALA A 13 2.66 5.60 5.28
N GLU A 14 2.30 6.87 5.44
CA GLU A 14 1.52 7.29 6.59
C GLU A 14 0.12 6.67 6.56
N VAL A 15 -0.52 6.72 5.40
CA VAL A 15 -1.85 6.14 5.24
C VAL A 15 -1.84 4.65 5.54
N LEU A 16 -0.84 3.94 5.03
CA LEU A 16 -0.73 2.50 5.22
C LEU A 16 -0.04 2.14 6.52
N ASN A 17 0.44 3.13 7.25
CA ASN A 17 1.14 2.94 8.50
C ASN A 17 2.35 2.02 8.33
N THR A 18 3.15 2.33 7.33
CA THR A 18 4.35 1.56 7.04
C THR A 18 5.47 2.54 6.71
N SER A 19 6.58 2.06 6.21
CA SER A 19 7.72 2.93 5.90
C SER A 19 7.71 3.34 4.44
N SER A 20 8.36 4.47 4.16
CA SER A 20 8.52 4.91 2.78
C SER A 20 9.29 3.89 1.96
N ALA A 21 10.25 3.22 2.57
CA ALA A 21 11.01 2.19 1.87
C ALA A 21 10.11 1.05 1.43
N GLN A 22 9.15 0.67 2.28
CA GLN A 22 8.19 -0.37 1.95
C GLN A 22 7.31 0.06 0.78
N VAL A 23 6.85 1.32 0.82
CA VAL A 23 6.04 1.85 -0.26
C VAL A 23 6.84 1.87 -1.56
N TYR A 24 8.09 2.29 -1.48
CA TYR A 24 8.94 2.30 -2.67
C TYR A 24 9.09 0.90 -3.25
N ALA A 25 9.22 -0.10 -2.39
CA ALA A 25 9.30 -1.48 -2.85
C ALA A 25 8.03 -1.89 -3.58
N LEU A 26 6.87 -1.48 -3.08
CA LEU A 26 5.61 -1.77 -3.76
C LEU A 26 5.57 -1.13 -5.14
N VAL A 27 6.05 0.09 -5.24
CA VAL A 27 6.09 0.80 -6.51
C VAL A 27 7.04 0.09 -7.47
N ARG A 28 8.22 -0.29 -6.99
CA ARG A 28 9.21 -0.94 -7.83
C ARG A 28 8.73 -2.30 -8.34
N ARG A 29 7.96 -3.00 -7.55
CA ARG A 29 7.42 -4.29 -7.98
C ARG A 29 6.22 -4.15 -8.90
N GLY A 30 5.68 -2.95 -9.03
CA GLY A 30 4.51 -2.73 -9.84
C GLY A 30 3.21 -3.02 -9.12
N ASP A 31 3.27 -3.30 -7.83
CA ASP A 31 2.06 -3.56 -7.06
C ASP A 31 1.25 -2.30 -6.83
N LEU A 32 1.92 -1.18 -6.73
CA LEU A 32 1.28 0.10 -6.51
C LEU A 32 1.67 1.04 -7.63
N PRO A 33 0.76 1.32 -8.58
CA PRO A 33 1.08 2.20 -9.69
C PRO A 33 1.42 3.60 -9.20
N ALA A 34 2.46 4.17 -9.77
CA ALA A 34 2.92 5.49 -9.39
C ALA A 34 3.55 6.14 -10.61
N ILE A 35 3.66 7.45 -10.57
CA ILE A 35 4.31 8.18 -11.64
C ILE A 35 5.52 8.90 -11.08
N LYS A 36 6.48 9.11 -11.96
CA LYS A 36 7.70 9.81 -11.62
C LYS A 36 7.63 11.18 -12.28
N ILE A 37 7.70 12.21 -11.46
CA ILE A 37 7.56 13.58 -11.94
C ILE A 37 8.93 14.21 -12.01
N GLY A 38 9.24 14.78 -13.18
CA GLY A 38 10.50 15.48 -13.37
C GLY A 38 11.67 14.54 -13.42
N GLY A 39 12.85 15.11 -13.52
CA GLY A 39 14.08 14.34 -13.70
C GLY A 39 14.71 13.86 -12.41
N ARG A 40 14.14 14.18 -11.28
CA ARG A 40 14.76 13.87 -10.00
C ARG A 40 14.15 12.67 -9.29
N GLY A 41 13.27 11.95 -9.98
CA GLY A 41 12.70 10.78 -9.37
C GLY A 41 11.70 11.07 -8.26
N GLN A 42 10.96 12.14 -8.40
CA GLN A 42 9.92 12.45 -7.42
C GLN A 42 8.70 11.62 -7.75
N TRP A 43 8.47 10.62 -6.92
CA TRP A 43 7.36 9.70 -7.14
C TRP A 43 6.07 10.25 -6.56
N ARG A 44 4.97 9.99 -7.26
CA ARG A 44 3.63 10.36 -6.80
C ARG A 44 2.68 9.22 -7.05
N VAL A 45 1.78 9.01 -6.13
CA VAL A 45 0.76 7.97 -6.23
C VAL A 45 -0.59 8.67 -6.30
N GLU A 46 -1.36 8.34 -7.31
CA GLU A 46 -2.70 8.91 -7.42
C GLU A 46 -3.59 8.31 -6.35
N SER A 47 -4.39 9.14 -5.71
CA SER A 47 -5.25 8.68 -4.61
C SER A 47 -6.12 7.50 -5.03
N ALA A 48 -6.64 7.55 -6.25
CA ALA A 48 -7.49 6.47 -6.75
C ALA A 48 -6.73 5.16 -6.84
N GLN A 49 -5.45 5.23 -7.21
CA GLN A 49 -4.63 4.03 -7.30
C GLN A 49 -4.36 3.45 -5.93
N LEU A 50 -4.17 4.32 -4.93
CA LEU A 50 -3.98 3.85 -3.57
C LEU A 50 -5.24 3.15 -3.07
N GLU A 51 -6.41 3.72 -3.37
CA GLU A 51 -7.65 3.09 -2.97
C GLU A 51 -7.82 1.73 -3.62
N ASP A 52 -7.50 1.63 -4.91
CA ASP A 52 -7.56 0.35 -5.60
C ASP A 52 -6.63 -0.66 -4.97
N TYR A 53 -5.43 -0.23 -4.62
CA TYR A 53 -4.46 -1.10 -3.96
C TYR A 53 -5.03 -1.62 -2.65
N ILE A 54 -5.63 -0.73 -1.86
CA ILE A 54 -6.19 -1.11 -0.57
C ILE A 54 -7.30 -2.15 -0.77
N GLN A 55 -8.17 -1.93 -1.75
CA GLN A 55 -9.26 -2.86 -2.02
C GLN A 55 -8.72 -4.22 -2.47
N ARG A 56 -7.69 -4.22 -3.30
CA ARG A 56 -7.07 -5.47 -3.72
C ARG A 56 -6.46 -6.21 -2.55
N MET A 57 -5.86 -5.46 -1.62
CA MET A 57 -5.26 -6.10 -0.45
C MET A 57 -6.33 -6.72 0.44
N TYR A 58 -7.48 -6.08 0.55
CA TYR A 58 -8.58 -6.67 1.29
C TYR A 58 -9.03 -7.98 0.65
N ALA A 59 -9.15 -7.98 -0.67
CA ALA A 59 -9.58 -9.19 -1.37
C ALA A 59 -8.57 -10.30 -1.23
N GLU A 60 -7.28 -9.97 -1.40
CA GLU A 60 -6.22 -10.98 -1.29
C GLU A 60 -6.14 -11.52 0.12
N THR A 61 -6.29 -10.65 1.10
CA THR A 61 -6.23 -11.08 2.49
C THR A 61 -7.40 -11.99 2.82
N ARG A 62 -8.58 -11.67 2.30
CA ARG A 62 -9.74 -12.52 2.50
C ARG A 62 -9.50 -13.90 1.92
N ASP A 63 -8.96 -13.95 0.69
CA ASP A 63 -8.65 -15.22 0.06
C ASP A 63 -7.62 -16.00 0.85
N PHE A 64 -6.62 -15.29 1.36
CA PHE A 64 -5.59 -15.92 2.17
C PHE A 64 -6.21 -16.53 3.44
N VAL A 65 -7.06 -15.76 4.11
CA VAL A 65 -7.69 -16.21 5.34
C VAL A 65 -8.57 -17.42 5.07
N ASP A 66 -9.31 -17.38 3.97
CA ASP A 66 -10.17 -18.50 3.60
C ASP A 66 -9.38 -19.76 3.27
N SER A 67 -8.22 -19.60 2.63
CA SER A 67 -7.38 -20.73 2.25
C SER A 67 -6.54 -21.25 3.39
N HIS A 68 -6.31 -20.41 4.39
CA HIS A 68 -5.46 -20.74 5.51
C HIS A 68 -6.29 -20.65 6.77
N PRO A 69 -6.92 -21.75 7.18
CA PRO A 69 -7.77 -21.71 8.35
C PRO A 69 -7.04 -21.10 9.52
N PHE A 70 -7.79 -20.54 10.42
CA PHE A 70 -7.26 -19.83 11.55
C PHE A 70 -6.09 -20.57 12.18
N VAL A 71 -5.02 -19.84 12.40
CA VAL A 71 -3.86 -20.32 13.09
C VAL A 71 -3.64 -19.38 14.27
N GLU A 72 -3.66 -19.93 15.45
CA GLU A 72 -3.62 -19.13 16.65
C GLU A 72 -2.44 -18.19 16.70
N SER A 73 -1.28 -18.68 16.29
CA SER A 73 -0.09 -17.85 16.32
C SER A 73 -0.23 -16.63 15.42
N ASP A 74 -0.96 -16.77 14.34
CA ASP A 74 -1.17 -15.64 13.44
C ASP A 74 -2.06 -14.59 14.08
N ALA A 75 -3.04 -15.05 14.83
CA ALA A 75 -3.96 -14.14 15.49
C ALA A 75 -3.25 -13.32 16.55
N ASP A 76 -2.20 -13.87 17.12
CA ASP A 76 -1.45 -13.20 18.15
C ASP A 76 -0.36 -12.31 17.64
N GLN A 77 -0.15 -12.29 16.35
CA GLN A 77 0.91 -11.48 15.78
C GLN A 77 0.70 -10.03 16.11
N PRO A 78 1.64 -9.43 16.83
CA PRO A 78 1.49 -8.00 17.07
C PRO A 78 1.70 -7.27 15.77
N THR A 79 1.01 -6.19 15.64
CA THR A 79 1.20 -5.35 14.49
C THR A 79 2.40 -4.47 14.73
N PRO A 80 3.36 -4.48 13.84
CA PRO A 80 4.55 -3.65 14.02
C PRO A 80 4.21 -2.19 14.09
#